data_5e4469b1a865f902e6e28ccf57eb3fc8
#
_entry.id   5e4469b1a865f902e6e28ccf57eb3fc8
#
_cell.length_a   1.000
_cell.length_b   1.000
_cell.length_c   1.000
_cell.angle_alpha   90.00
_cell.angle_beta   90.00
_cell.angle_gamma   90.00
#
_symmetry.space_group_name_H-M   'P 1'
#
loop_
_entity.id
_entity.type
_entity.pdbx_description
1 polymer ?
#
loop_
_entity_poly.entity_id
_entity_poly.type
_entity_poly.pdbx_seq_one_letter_code
_entity_poly.pdbx_strand_id
1 'polypeptide(L)'
;MKAIGESDMNSGEHQVSSPFHAGEQAVQTRLGVREQIEKMGRRMVLNHLPEQHQRFYRSLPFLLIGTTDAQGRPWASLLAGKPGFMTSPNAYALKVAARPLFGSPLADGLSVGAEVGLLGILPESRRRNRLAGRVAAMDADSITIEVAQAFGNCPQYIQTRRIEVLPEVAEPWREKVIEQGDRLNEKAQALIQKSDTMFIATAYKDESGRNSKANPAFSADISHRGGKPGFVRVEDEQTLLFPDFSGNDIFNTIGNILVNPRAGLLFIDFETRDLLYLTGRAEIVWEGSAVEAFEGAERFVRCRVESWRRVERSLPLKFEFGEYSPNLKRTGLWA
;
A
#
# COMPACT_ATOMS: atom_id res chain seq x y z
N MET A 1 40.77 -52.78 21.77
CA MET A 1 40.86 -51.36 21.41
C MET A 1 39.82 -51.08 20.37
N LYS A 2 38.72 -50.44 20.80
CA LYS A 2 37.60 -50.07 19.91
C LYS A 2 37.79 -48.59 19.58
N ALA A 3 37.81 -48.25 18.29
CA ALA A 3 37.81 -46.89 17.79
C ALA A 3 36.46 -46.25 18.06
N ILE A 4 36.47 -45.03 18.61
CA ILE A 4 35.32 -44.21 18.89
C ILE A 4 35.09 -43.38 17.62
N GLY A 5 33.86 -43.55 17.05
CA GLY A 5 33.43 -42.79 15.86
C GLY A 5 33.25 -41.30 16.13
N GLU A 6 33.76 -40.52 15.21
CA GLU A 6 33.48 -39.10 15.11
C GLU A 6 32.02 -38.90 14.79
N SER A 7 31.30 -38.26 15.68
CA SER A 7 29.93 -37.78 15.45
C SER A 7 29.96 -36.54 14.55
N ASP A 8 29.45 -36.64 13.36
CA ASP A 8 29.11 -35.54 12.47
C ASP A 8 28.26 -34.50 13.21
N MET A 9 28.85 -33.38 13.57
CA MET A 9 28.11 -32.19 13.91
C MET A 9 27.59 -31.56 12.62
N ASN A 10 26.40 -31.99 12.24
CA ASN A 10 25.63 -31.36 11.18
C ASN A 10 25.17 -29.99 11.71
N SER A 11 25.96 -28.95 11.41
CA SER A 11 25.59 -27.56 11.61
C SER A 11 24.44 -27.21 10.66
N GLY A 12 23.22 -27.46 11.11
CA GLY A 12 22.01 -26.97 10.45
C GLY A 12 22.05 -25.44 10.46
N GLU A 13 22.62 -24.85 9.41
CA GLU A 13 22.36 -23.46 9.07
C GLU A 13 20.85 -23.32 8.92
N HIS A 14 20.20 -22.71 9.90
CA HIS A 14 18.83 -22.23 9.74
C HIS A 14 18.84 -21.21 8.59
N GLN A 15 18.54 -21.69 7.41
CA GLN A 15 18.39 -20.86 6.22
C GLN A 15 17.26 -19.88 6.50
N VAL A 16 17.62 -18.68 6.94
CA VAL A 16 16.67 -17.61 7.20
C VAL A 16 15.90 -17.39 5.88
N SER A 17 14.60 -17.64 5.89
CA SER A 17 13.77 -17.50 4.71
C SER A 17 13.85 -16.08 4.13
N SER A 18 13.69 -15.96 2.80
CA SER A 18 13.70 -14.66 2.12
C SER A 18 12.60 -13.75 2.67
N PRO A 19 12.86 -12.44 2.84
CA PRO A 19 11.80 -11.49 3.19
C PRO A 19 10.79 -11.25 2.06
N PHE A 20 11.02 -11.84 0.88
CA PHE A 20 10.23 -11.68 -0.34
C PHE A 20 9.53 -12.97 -0.71
N HIS A 21 8.27 -12.89 -1.12
CA HIS A 21 7.51 -14.03 -1.65
C HIS A 21 7.86 -14.33 -3.12
N ALA A 22 7.39 -15.45 -3.63
CA ALA A 22 7.73 -15.94 -4.98
C ALA A 22 7.45 -14.92 -6.10
N GLY A 23 6.36 -14.14 -6.01
CA GLY A 23 6.03 -13.13 -7.00
C GLY A 23 7.04 -11.98 -7.06
N GLU A 24 7.46 -11.46 -5.90
CA GLU A 24 8.50 -10.42 -5.83
C GLU A 24 9.83 -10.95 -6.35
N GLN A 25 10.20 -12.17 -5.95
CA GLN A 25 11.41 -12.83 -6.42
C GLN A 25 11.42 -13.02 -7.95
N ALA A 26 10.29 -13.41 -8.53
CA ALA A 26 10.15 -13.57 -9.98
C ALA A 26 10.37 -12.26 -10.73
N VAL A 27 9.80 -11.14 -10.25
CA VAL A 27 10.02 -9.81 -10.82
C VAL A 27 11.48 -9.38 -10.70
N GLN A 28 12.08 -9.54 -9.50
CA GLN A 28 13.49 -9.22 -9.24
C GLN A 28 14.43 -10.03 -10.16
N THR A 29 14.11 -11.31 -10.41
CA THR A 29 14.86 -12.18 -11.32
C THR A 29 14.72 -11.73 -12.77
N ARG A 30 13.47 -11.45 -13.20
CA ARG A 30 13.20 -10.93 -14.57
C ARG A 30 14.03 -9.66 -14.89
N LEU A 31 14.21 -8.81 -13.89
CA LEU A 31 14.91 -7.53 -14.03
C LEU A 31 16.40 -7.60 -13.65
N GLY A 32 16.92 -8.79 -13.32
CA GLY A 32 18.34 -9.00 -13.03
C GLY A 32 18.84 -8.40 -11.72
N VAL A 33 17.95 -8.07 -10.78
CA VAL A 33 18.27 -7.41 -9.50
C VAL A 33 18.13 -8.31 -8.27
N ARG A 34 17.80 -9.59 -8.47
CA ARG A 34 17.40 -10.55 -7.42
C ARG A 34 18.41 -10.63 -6.26
N GLU A 35 19.69 -10.85 -6.56
CA GLU A 35 20.72 -11.06 -5.53
C GLU A 35 20.98 -9.78 -4.72
N GLN A 36 21.07 -8.63 -5.42
CA GLN A 36 21.28 -7.34 -4.77
C GLN A 36 20.11 -7.01 -3.83
N ILE A 37 18.87 -7.18 -4.31
CA ILE A 37 17.66 -6.86 -3.53
C ILE A 37 17.48 -7.84 -2.37
N GLU A 38 17.79 -9.13 -2.53
CA GLU A 38 17.78 -10.09 -1.41
C GLU A 38 18.73 -9.65 -0.28
N LYS A 39 19.96 -9.29 -0.63
CA LYS A 39 20.96 -8.82 0.34
C LYS A 39 20.52 -7.54 1.06
N MET A 40 19.92 -6.61 0.32
CA MET A 40 19.36 -5.37 0.85
C MET A 40 18.16 -5.66 1.75
N GLY A 41 17.20 -6.47 1.29
CA GLY A 41 15.97 -6.80 1.99
C GLY A 41 16.21 -7.46 3.34
N ARG A 42 17.15 -8.40 3.42
CA ARG A 42 17.54 -9.04 4.69
C ARG A 42 18.05 -8.06 5.76
N ARG A 43 18.52 -6.88 5.35
CA ARG A 43 18.99 -5.82 6.26
C ARG A 43 17.94 -4.78 6.58
N MET A 44 17.06 -4.48 5.59
CA MET A 44 16.11 -3.37 5.68
C MET A 44 14.74 -3.80 6.20
N VAL A 45 14.30 -5.01 5.88
CA VAL A 45 12.99 -5.52 6.29
C VAL A 45 13.14 -6.09 7.71
N LEU A 46 12.59 -5.38 8.67
CA LEU A 46 12.62 -5.74 10.07
C LEU A 46 11.31 -6.39 10.48
N ASN A 47 11.33 -7.28 11.46
CA ASN A 47 10.13 -7.88 12.06
C ASN A 47 9.59 -7.10 13.26
N HIS A 48 10.04 -5.87 13.41
CA HIS A 48 9.66 -4.98 14.52
C HIS A 48 9.72 -3.52 14.08
N LEU A 49 9.12 -2.63 14.86
CA LEU A 49 9.17 -1.18 14.71
C LEU A 49 10.33 -0.60 15.50
N PRO A 50 11.43 -0.16 14.86
CA PRO A 50 12.44 0.66 15.52
C PRO A 50 11.82 1.91 16.14
N GLU A 51 12.44 2.44 17.20
CA GLU A 51 11.94 3.63 17.91
C GLU A 51 11.69 4.82 16.98
N GLN A 52 12.54 5.00 15.95
CA GLN A 52 12.34 6.02 14.92
C GLN A 52 11.06 5.82 14.13
N HIS A 53 10.67 4.57 13.82
CA HIS A 53 9.41 4.26 13.14
C HIS A 53 8.21 4.47 14.08
N GLN A 54 8.31 4.08 15.35
CA GLN A 54 7.26 4.30 16.36
C GLN A 54 6.97 5.79 16.50
N ARG A 55 8.00 6.63 16.63
CA ARG A 55 7.86 8.10 16.67
C ARG A 55 7.24 8.65 15.40
N PHE A 56 7.63 8.13 14.24
CA PHE A 56 7.07 8.55 12.97
C PHE A 56 5.58 8.26 12.87
N TYR A 57 5.15 7.01 13.14
CA TYR A 57 3.70 6.67 13.14
C TYR A 57 2.93 7.53 14.13
N ARG A 58 3.45 7.74 15.32
CA ARG A 58 2.81 8.58 16.34
C ARG A 58 2.59 10.02 15.90
N SER A 59 3.43 10.57 15.04
CA SER A 59 3.34 11.96 14.55
C SER A 59 2.33 12.16 13.42
N LEU A 60 1.86 11.08 12.78
CA LEU A 60 1.00 11.18 11.61
C LEU A 60 -0.46 11.45 12.00
N PRO A 61 -1.22 12.23 11.17
CA PRO A 61 -2.65 12.45 11.35
C PRO A 61 -3.51 11.43 10.57
N PHE A 62 -2.93 10.57 9.77
CA PHE A 62 -3.62 9.51 9.03
C PHE A 62 -2.70 8.33 8.74
N LEU A 63 -3.30 7.20 8.42
CA LEU A 63 -2.63 5.95 8.07
C LEU A 63 -3.34 5.33 6.87
N LEU A 64 -2.60 5.03 5.81
CA LEU A 64 -3.11 4.24 4.68
C LEU A 64 -3.11 2.77 5.09
N ILE A 65 -4.16 2.05 4.72
CA ILE A 65 -4.35 0.64 5.04
C ILE A 65 -4.88 -0.12 3.82
N GLY A 66 -4.22 -1.22 3.50
CA GLY A 66 -4.65 -2.19 2.49
C GLY A 66 -5.05 -3.50 3.16
N THR A 67 -6.19 -4.04 2.79
CA THR A 67 -6.69 -5.35 3.22
C THR A 67 -7.57 -5.97 2.15
N THR A 68 -8.02 -7.20 2.36
CA THR A 68 -8.98 -7.86 1.46
C THR A 68 -10.33 -8.00 2.13
N ASP A 69 -11.41 -7.88 1.34
CA ASP A 69 -12.75 -8.23 1.80
C ASP A 69 -12.99 -9.75 1.82
N ALA A 70 -14.18 -10.17 2.23
CA ALA A 70 -14.57 -11.58 2.31
C ALA A 70 -14.50 -12.32 0.96
N GLN A 71 -14.55 -11.59 -0.16
CA GLN A 71 -14.39 -12.12 -1.52
C GLN A 71 -12.92 -12.15 -1.96
N GLY A 72 -12.00 -11.76 -1.10
CA GLY A 72 -10.57 -11.66 -1.39
C GLY A 72 -10.19 -10.53 -2.34
N ARG A 73 -11.05 -9.52 -2.49
CA ARG A 73 -10.77 -8.34 -3.30
C ARG A 73 -9.96 -7.34 -2.47
N PRO A 74 -8.80 -6.89 -2.95
CA PRO A 74 -8.02 -5.87 -2.24
C PRO A 74 -8.76 -4.52 -2.24
N TRP A 75 -8.64 -3.79 -1.13
CA TRP A 75 -9.11 -2.42 -0.98
C TRP A 75 -8.03 -1.55 -0.34
N ALA A 76 -7.76 -0.42 -0.95
CA ALA A 76 -6.95 0.64 -0.35
C ALA A 76 -7.87 1.61 0.39
N SER A 77 -7.54 1.94 1.62
CA SER A 77 -8.33 2.84 2.46
C SER A 77 -7.42 3.68 3.37
N LEU A 78 -8.02 4.50 4.23
CA LEU A 78 -7.30 5.24 5.25
C LEU A 78 -8.07 5.32 6.57
N LEU A 79 -7.30 5.46 7.65
CA LEU A 79 -7.75 5.83 8.97
C LEU A 79 -7.21 7.21 9.31
N ALA A 80 -7.97 8.05 9.98
CA ALA A 80 -7.55 9.40 10.36
C ALA A 80 -7.76 9.63 11.85
N GLY A 81 -6.90 10.46 12.45
CA GLY A 81 -6.94 10.82 13.85
C GLY A 81 -6.04 12.03 14.14
N LYS A 82 -6.14 12.59 15.32
CA LYS A 82 -5.16 13.59 15.77
C LYS A 82 -3.81 12.91 15.97
N PRO A 83 -2.66 13.57 15.71
CA PRO A 83 -1.35 13.03 16.05
C PRO A 83 -1.33 12.44 17.45
N GLY A 84 -0.79 11.22 17.58
CA GLY A 84 -0.87 10.41 18.80
C GLY A 84 -1.97 9.35 18.77
N PHE A 85 -2.87 9.32 17.74
CA PHE A 85 -3.86 8.25 17.59
C PHE A 85 -3.22 6.89 17.27
N MET A 86 -1.97 6.88 16.80
CA MET A 86 -1.16 5.68 16.66
C MET A 86 -0.11 5.61 17.76
N THR A 87 -0.03 4.47 18.42
CA THR A 87 0.95 4.20 19.48
C THR A 87 1.52 2.79 19.31
N SER A 88 2.76 2.59 19.78
CA SER A 88 3.38 1.27 19.80
C SER A 88 3.53 0.82 21.25
N PRO A 89 2.66 -0.08 21.74
CA PRO A 89 2.78 -0.62 23.10
C PRO A 89 4.12 -1.31 23.37
N ASN A 90 4.68 -1.88 22.31
CA ASN A 90 6.02 -2.44 22.24
C ASN A 90 6.54 -2.40 20.79
N ALA A 91 7.73 -2.89 20.53
CA ALA A 91 8.32 -2.88 19.19
C ALA A 91 7.61 -3.80 18.17
N TYR A 92 6.77 -4.72 18.62
CA TYR A 92 6.09 -5.72 17.77
C TYR A 92 4.60 -5.43 17.56
N ALA A 93 4.11 -4.29 18.04
CA ALA A 93 2.70 -3.93 17.90
C ALA A 93 2.51 -2.45 17.59
N LEU A 94 1.54 -2.19 16.69
CA LEU A 94 1.01 -0.85 16.42
C LEU A 94 -0.47 -0.83 16.81
N LYS A 95 -0.83 0.01 17.77
CA LYS A 95 -2.23 0.31 18.12
C LYS A 95 -2.67 1.57 17.41
N VAL A 96 -3.82 1.53 16.74
CA VAL A 96 -4.44 2.63 16.00
C VAL A 96 -5.79 2.91 16.63
N ALA A 97 -5.92 4.05 17.31
CA ALA A 97 -7.16 4.51 17.94
C ALA A 97 -8.00 5.31 16.94
N ALA A 98 -8.60 4.60 15.99
CA ALA A 98 -9.48 5.17 14.98
C ALA A 98 -10.47 4.11 14.47
N ARG A 99 -11.62 4.59 14.01
CA ARG A 99 -12.64 3.80 13.30
C ARG A 99 -12.51 4.01 11.80
N PRO A 100 -12.94 3.06 10.96
CA PRO A 100 -13.12 3.29 9.54
C PRO A 100 -14.03 4.50 9.29
N LEU A 101 -13.70 5.29 8.28
CA LEU A 101 -14.56 6.39 7.83
C LEU A 101 -15.87 5.84 7.27
N PHE A 102 -16.96 6.60 7.42
CA PHE A 102 -18.25 6.22 6.85
C PHE A 102 -18.12 5.93 5.34
N GLY A 103 -18.70 4.82 4.90
CA GLY A 103 -18.65 4.38 3.52
C GLY A 103 -17.30 3.78 3.08
N SER A 104 -16.31 3.72 3.95
CA SER A 104 -15.03 3.06 3.64
C SER A 104 -15.22 1.54 3.49
N PRO A 105 -14.68 0.90 2.45
CA PRO A 105 -14.71 -0.55 2.30
C PRO A 105 -13.86 -1.29 3.35
N LEU A 106 -13.08 -0.57 4.13
CA LEU A 106 -12.29 -1.14 5.22
C LEU A 106 -13.16 -1.82 6.27
N ALA A 107 -14.38 -1.31 6.50
CA ALA A 107 -15.32 -1.89 7.45
C ALA A 107 -15.74 -3.33 7.06
N ASP A 108 -15.71 -3.65 5.77
CA ASP A 108 -16.13 -4.95 5.23
C ASP A 108 -15.01 -6.02 5.30
N GLY A 109 -13.75 -5.60 5.44
CA GLY A 109 -12.59 -6.49 5.41
C GLY A 109 -11.80 -6.58 6.72
N LEU A 110 -12.07 -5.69 7.68
CA LEU A 110 -11.30 -5.62 8.92
C LEU A 110 -11.88 -6.51 10.01
N SER A 111 -11.11 -7.49 10.44
CA SER A 111 -11.46 -8.41 11.53
C SER A 111 -10.19 -8.91 12.22
N VAL A 112 -10.33 -9.47 13.43
CA VAL A 112 -9.21 -10.15 14.10
C VAL A 112 -8.70 -11.29 13.21
N GLY A 113 -7.40 -11.34 13.00
CA GLY A 113 -6.74 -12.27 12.10
C GLY A 113 -6.58 -11.76 10.66
N ALA A 114 -7.25 -10.68 10.26
CA ALA A 114 -7.07 -10.09 8.93
C ALA A 114 -5.64 -9.60 8.72
N GLU A 115 -5.11 -9.87 7.54
CA GLU A 115 -3.81 -9.36 7.12
C GLU A 115 -3.95 -7.95 6.57
N VAL A 116 -3.03 -7.08 6.96
CA VAL A 116 -3.05 -5.67 6.60
C VAL A 116 -1.67 -5.18 6.17
N GLY A 117 -1.64 -4.43 5.07
CA GLY A 117 -0.51 -3.59 4.70
C GLY A 117 -0.78 -2.17 5.16
N LEU A 118 0.21 -1.52 5.75
CA LEU A 118 0.11 -0.17 6.25
C LEU A 118 1.17 0.73 5.61
N LEU A 119 0.77 1.94 5.28
CA LEU A 119 1.69 2.97 4.79
C LEU A 119 1.49 4.25 5.61
N GLY A 120 2.47 4.55 6.47
CA GLY A 120 2.62 5.87 7.04
C GLY A 120 3.29 6.78 6.02
N ILE A 121 2.70 7.93 5.75
CA ILE A 121 3.25 8.94 4.83
C ILE A 121 3.06 10.33 5.41
N LEU A 122 4.14 11.12 5.39
CA LEU A 122 4.14 12.55 5.72
C LEU A 122 4.53 13.34 4.47
N PRO A 123 3.57 13.84 3.70
CA PRO A 123 3.83 14.52 2.43
C PRO A 123 4.75 15.75 2.59
N GLU A 124 4.64 16.51 3.67
CA GLU A 124 5.47 17.70 3.93
C GLU A 124 6.97 17.41 3.81
N SER A 125 7.42 16.25 4.32
CA SER A 125 8.82 15.83 4.29
C SER A 125 9.11 14.73 3.27
N ARG A 126 8.12 14.30 2.50
CA ARG A 126 8.17 13.15 1.57
C ARG A 126 8.63 11.86 2.26
N ARG A 127 8.48 11.77 3.57
CA ARG A 127 8.85 10.58 4.33
C ARG A 127 7.71 9.58 4.32
N ARG A 128 8.04 8.31 4.10
CA ARG A 128 7.09 7.20 4.21
C ARG A 128 7.76 5.95 4.76
N ASN A 129 7.00 5.22 5.59
CA ASN A 129 7.40 3.92 6.13
C ASN A 129 6.27 2.93 5.87
N ARG A 130 6.64 1.68 5.62
CA ARG A 130 5.73 0.56 5.43
C ARG A 130 5.74 -0.35 6.64
N LEU A 131 4.60 -0.97 6.87
CA LEU A 131 4.42 -2.04 7.81
C LEU A 131 3.46 -3.05 7.19
N ALA A 132 3.75 -4.32 7.33
CA ALA A 132 2.79 -5.39 7.08
C ALA A 132 2.59 -6.17 8.37
N GLY A 133 1.36 -6.62 8.61
CA GLY A 133 1.04 -7.29 9.85
C GLY A 133 -0.36 -7.90 9.85
N ARG A 134 -0.77 -8.37 11.02
CA ARG A 134 -2.07 -8.99 11.24
C ARG A 134 -2.81 -8.28 12.35
N VAL A 135 -4.11 -8.12 12.21
CA VAL A 135 -4.96 -7.59 13.27
C VAL A 135 -4.98 -8.61 14.42
N ALA A 136 -4.30 -8.25 15.52
CA ALA A 136 -4.21 -9.09 16.72
C ALA A 136 -5.40 -8.89 17.66
N ALA A 137 -5.91 -7.66 17.73
CA ALA A 137 -7.09 -7.30 18.53
C ALA A 137 -7.82 -6.14 17.87
N MET A 138 -9.12 -6.08 18.11
CA MET A 138 -9.99 -5.01 17.62
C MET A 138 -11.13 -4.78 18.61
N ASP A 139 -11.43 -3.53 18.86
CA ASP A 139 -12.61 -3.09 19.62
C ASP A 139 -13.38 -2.03 18.80
N ALA A 140 -14.38 -1.40 19.40
CA ALA A 140 -15.20 -0.40 18.71
C ALA A 140 -14.40 0.82 18.24
N ASP A 141 -13.31 1.17 18.91
CA ASP A 141 -12.58 2.43 18.73
C ASP A 141 -11.11 2.25 18.34
N SER A 142 -10.62 1.01 18.34
CA SER A 142 -9.21 0.75 18.05
C SER A 142 -8.94 -0.61 17.41
N ILE A 143 -7.83 -0.67 16.67
CA ILE A 143 -7.23 -1.91 16.18
C ILE A 143 -5.79 -2.01 16.67
N THR A 144 -5.37 -3.22 17.01
CA THR A 144 -3.97 -3.53 17.33
C THR A 144 -3.43 -4.48 16.28
N ILE A 145 -2.33 -4.10 15.65
CA ILE A 145 -1.68 -4.85 14.59
C ILE A 145 -0.39 -5.45 15.13
N GLU A 146 -0.24 -6.77 15.04
CA GLU A 146 1.03 -7.47 15.23
C GLU A 146 1.91 -7.24 14.01
N VAL A 147 3.13 -6.75 14.23
CA VAL A 147 4.09 -6.39 13.18
C VAL A 147 4.78 -7.64 12.66
N ALA A 148 4.67 -7.88 11.35
CA ALA A 148 5.42 -8.93 10.67
C ALA A 148 6.62 -8.38 9.89
N GLN A 149 6.43 -7.24 9.21
CA GLN A 149 7.47 -6.56 8.46
C GLN A 149 7.35 -5.04 8.65
N ALA A 150 8.48 -4.37 8.79
CA ALA A 150 8.55 -2.90 8.83
C ALA A 150 9.82 -2.41 8.14
N PHE A 151 9.70 -1.42 7.27
CA PHE A 151 10.84 -0.81 6.57
C PHE A 151 10.55 0.60 6.08
N GLY A 152 11.63 1.38 5.94
CA GLY A 152 11.57 2.69 5.29
C GLY A 152 11.40 2.56 3.77
N ASN A 153 10.83 3.58 3.14
CA ASN A 153 10.62 3.57 1.69
C ASN A 153 11.13 4.87 1.05
N CYS A 154 11.46 4.79 -0.24
CA CYS A 154 11.98 5.90 -1.03
C CYS A 154 11.01 7.11 -1.05
N PRO A 155 11.49 8.38 -1.01
CA PRO A 155 10.65 9.57 -1.05
C PRO A 155 10.15 9.97 -2.45
N GLN A 156 10.48 9.19 -3.48
CA GLN A 156 10.19 9.53 -4.88
C GLN A 156 8.70 9.69 -5.15
N TYR A 157 8.38 10.62 -6.06
CA TYR A 157 7.05 10.90 -6.60
C TYR A 157 6.01 11.38 -5.57
N ILE A 158 6.42 11.79 -4.37
CA ILE A 158 5.52 12.37 -3.37
C ILE A 158 5.46 13.89 -3.59
N GLN A 159 4.26 14.41 -3.85
CA GLN A 159 3.99 15.84 -3.89
C GLN A 159 3.89 16.35 -2.44
N THR A 160 4.53 17.49 -2.13
CA THR A 160 4.42 18.03 -0.78
C THR A 160 3.04 18.64 -0.55
N ARG A 161 2.51 18.39 0.63
CA ARG A 161 1.26 18.96 1.11
C ARG A 161 1.33 19.17 2.61
N ARG A 162 0.92 20.35 3.06
CA ARG A 162 0.68 20.63 4.48
C ARG A 162 -0.68 20.07 4.87
N ILE A 163 -0.77 19.48 6.06
CA ILE A 163 -1.97 18.79 6.54
C ILE A 163 -2.55 19.55 7.73
N GLU A 164 -3.85 19.78 7.68
CA GLU A 164 -4.65 20.30 8.78
C GLU A 164 -5.69 19.25 9.18
N VAL A 165 -5.75 18.93 10.47
CA VAL A 165 -6.76 18.00 11.01
C VAL A 165 -8.02 18.76 11.33
N LEU A 166 -9.13 18.37 10.72
CA LEU A 166 -10.41 19.03 10.88
C LEU A 166 -11.19 18.45 12.06
N PRO A 167 -12.13 19.21 12.67
CA PRO A 167 -12.96 18.72 13.78
C PRO A 167 -13.71 17.43 13.49
N GLU A 168 -14.10 17.20 12.23
CA GLU A 168 -14.82 16.01 11.74
C GLU A 168 -14.05 14.70 11.97
N VAL A 169 -12.76 14.75 12.28
CA VAL A 169 -11.96 13.57 12.66
C VAL A 169 -12.51 12.86 13.90
N ALA A 170 -13.26 13.56 14.75
CA ALA A 170 -13.91 13.00 15.92
C ALA A 170 -15.20 12.21 15.61
N GLU A 171 -15.74 12.36 14.39
CA GLU A 171 -17.00 11.74 13.95
C GLU A 171 -16.82 10.97 12.64
N PRO A 172 -15.91 9.99 12.57
CA PRO A 172 -15.61 9.28 11.31
C PRO A 172 -16.82 8.49 10.78
N TRP A 173 -17.78 8.17 11.65
CA TRP A 173 -19.02 7.46 11.32
C TRP A 173 -20.13 8.35 10.79
N ARG A 174 -19.95 9.68 10.75
CA ARG A 174 -20.99 10.60 10.28
C ARG A 174 -21.36 10.30 8.83
N GLU A 175 -22.67 10.15 8.60
CA GLU A 175 -23.23 9.85 7.28
C GLU A 175 -22.82 10.87 6.22
N LYS A 176 -22.52 10.35 5.04
CA LYS A 176 -22.09 11.09 3.85
C LYS A 176 -22.82 10.55 2.63
N VAL A 177 -22.83 11.34 1.57
CA VAL A 177 -23.34 10.88 0.27
C VAL A 177 -22.38 9.84 -0.31
N ILE A 178 -22.93 8.70 -0.71
CA ILE A 178 -22.20 7.62 -1.38
C ILE A 178 -22.73 7.45 -2.79
N GLU A 179 -21.83 7.46 -3.76
CA GLU A 179 -22.07 6.98 -5.11
C GLU A 179 -21.24 5.71 -5.32
N GLN A 180 -21.80 4.69 -5.96
CA GLN A 180 -21.10 3.41 -6.19
C GLN A 180 -21.61 2.72 -7.45
N GLY A 181 -20.82 1.80 -7.97
CA GLY A 181 -21.17 1.03 -9.17
C GLY A 181 -20.04 0.12 -9.63
N ASP A 182 -20.19 -0.40 -10.83
CA ASP A 182 -19.19 -1.22 -11.53
C ASP A 182 -18.61 -0.52 -12.78
N ARG A 183 -19.21 0.63 -13.18
CA ARG A 183 -18.75 1.54 -14.23
C ARG A 183 -18.57 2.92 -13.66
N LEU A 184 -17.41 3.52 -13.88
CA LEU A 184 -17.06 4.86 -13.40
C LEU A 184 -17.95 5.91 -14.04
N ASN A 185 -18.67 6.68 -13.22
CA ASN A 185 -19.40 7.84 -13.69
C ASN A 185 -18.45 9.02 -14.00
N GLU A 186 -18.97 10.08 -14.60
CA GLU A 186 -18.20 11.26 -15.00
C GLU A 186 -17.44 11.90 -13.83
N LYS A 187 -18.03 11.95 -12.63
CA LYS A 187 -17.38 12.52 -11.44
C LYS A 187 -16.20 11.68 -10.97
N ALA A 188 -16.34 10.35 -10.97
CA ALA A 188 -15.26 9.44 -10.61
C ALA A 188 -14.10 9.52 -11.63
N GLN A 189 -14.43 9.56 -12.93
CA GLN A 189 -13.43 9.73 -13.99
C GLN A 189 -12.70 11.07 -13.87
N ALA A 190 -13.42 12.16 -13.66
CA ALA A 190 -12.82 13.51 -13.50
C ALA A 190 -11.90 13.58 -12.29
N LEU A 191 -12.24 12.91 -11.16
CA LEU A 191 -11.38 12.83 -9.99
C LEU A 191 -10.08 12.09 -10.32
N ILE A 192 -10.15 10.96 -11.02
CA ILE A 192 -8.98 10.18 -11.42
C ILE A 192 -8.09 11.01 -12.37
N GLN A 193 -8.68 11.63 -13.39
CA GLN A 193 -7.96 12.39 -14.41
C GLN A 193 -7.20 13.60 -13.87
N LYS A 194 -7.66 14.25 -12.79
CA LYS A 194 -6.96 15.36 -12.16
C LYS A 194 -5.95 14.96 -11.08
N SER A 195 -5.94 13.67 -10.68
CA SER A 195 -5.11 13.19 -9.58
C SER A 195 -3.63 13.17 -9.94
N ASP A 196 -2.79 13.62 -9.02
CA ASP A 196 -1.33 13.50 -9.04
C ASP A 196 -0.79 12.46 -8.06
N THR A 197 -1.71 11.85 -7.31
CA THR A 197 -1.42 10.91 -6.22
C THR A 197 -2.54 9.89 -6.14
N MET A 198 -2.16 8.61 -6.02
CA MET A 198 -3.07 7.52 -5.66
C MET A 198 -2.39 6.52 -4.75
N PHE A 199 -3.20 5.66 -4.12
CA PHE A 199 -2.69 4.54 -3.33
C PHE A 199 -3.22 3.24 -3.91
N ILE A 200 -2.38 2.21 -3.93
CA ILE A 200 -2.71 0.89 -4.47
C ILE A 200 -2.49 -0.18 -3.41
N ALA A 201 -3.53 -0.93 -3.11
CA ALA A 201 -3.48 -2.13 -2.27
C ALA A 201 -3.45 -3.37 -3.15
N THR A 202 -2.62 -4.32 -2.80
CA THR A 202 -2.52 -5.63 -3.42
C THR A 202 -2.38 -6.70 -2.34
N ALA A 203 -2.63 -7.95 -2.69
CA ALA A 203 -2.50 -9.04 -1.74
C ALA A 203 -1.91 -10.28 -2.41
N TYR A 204 -0.98 -10.89 -1.72
CA TYR A 204 -0.46 -12.22 -2.05
C TYR A 204 -1.26 -13.27 -1.27
N LYS A 205 -1.58 -14.40 -1.90
CA LYS A 205 -2.04 -15.61 -1.21
C LYS A 205 -1.11 -16.73 -1.57
N ASP A 206 -0.55 -17.39 -0.56
CA ASP A 206 0.15 -18.65 -0.74
C ASP A 206 -0.86 -19.71 -1.23
N GLU A 207 -0.50 -20.49 -2.23
CA GLU A 207 -1.32 -21.58 -2.78
C GLU A 207 -1.72 -22.61 -1.71
N SER A 208 -0.92 -22.76 -0.66
CA SER A 208 -1.24 -23.62 0.49
C SER A 208 -2.36 -23.07 1.37
N GLY A 209 -2.80 -21.84 1.17
CA GLY A 209 -3.81 -21.16 2.00
C GLY A 209 -3.39 -20.95 3.45
N ARG A 210 -2.16 -21.29 3.78
CA ARG A 210 -1.58 -21.15 5.12
C ARG A 210 -0.47 -20.10 5.06
N ASN A 211 -0.81 -18.87 5.39
CA ASN A 211 0.21 -17.93 5.80
C ASN A 211 0.79 -18.44 7.13
N SER A 212 1.78 -19.32 7.03
CA SER A 212 2.41 -19.89 8.21
C SER A 212 3.20 -18.79 8.93
N LYS A 213 3.21 -18.82 10.27
CA LYS A 213 4.12 -17.98 11.08
C LYS A 213 5.60 -18.11 10.67
N ALA A 214 5.92 -19.14 9.87
CA ALA A 214 7.26 -19.41 9.36
C ALA A 214 7.59 -18.70 8.04
N ASN A 215 6.61 -18.12 7.34
CA ASN A 215 6.89 -17.34 6.12
C ASN A 215 6.94 -15.85 6.45
N PRO A 216 8.11 -15.21 6.41
CA PRO A 216 8.26 -13.78 6.67
C PRO A 216 7.69 -12.91 5.54
N ALA A 217 7.42 -13.47 4.37
CA ALA A 217 6.78 -12.77 3.25
C ALA A 217 5.29 -12.56 3.56
N PHE A 218 4.88 -11.31 3.72
CA PHE A 218 3.52 -10.96 4.14
C PHE A 218 2.63 -10.63 2.95
N SER A 219 1.33 -10.94 3.05
CA SER A 219 0.46 -10.97 1.88
C SER A 219 -0.16 -9.63 1.51
N ALA A 220 -0.54 -8.81 2.49
CA ALA A 220 -1.22 -7.54 2.20
C ALA A 220 -0.22 -6.39 2.10
N ASP A 221 -0.36 -5.59 1.07
CA ASP A 221 0.47 -4.42 0.80
C ASP A 221 -0.36 -3.20 0.44
N ILE A 222 0.16 -2.01 0.75
CA ILE A 222 -0.32 -0.74 0.24
C ILE A 222 0.84 0.17 -0.14
N SER A 223 0.78 0.73 -1.33
CA SER A 223 1.80 1.59 -1.91
C SER A 223 1.23 2.94 -2.34
N HIS A 224 2.06 3.97 -2.25
CA HIS A 224 1.83 5.27 -2.89
C HIS A 224 2.30 5.22 -4.34
N ARG A 225 1.53 5.80 -5.23
CA ARG A 225 1.90 6.12 -6.60
C ARG A 225 1.66 7.61 -6.85
N GLY A 226 2.63 8.27 -7.45
CA GLY A 226 2.51 9.69 -7.78
C GLY A 226 3.04 9.97 -9.18
N GLY A 227 2.46 10.96 -9.82
CA GLY A 227 2.81 11.41 -11.16
C GLY A 227 2.43 12.88 -11.35
N LYS A 228 2.60 13.39 -12.56
CA LYS A 228 1.98 14.66 -12.95
C LYS A 228 0.45 14.49 -12.91
N PRO A 229 -0.35 15.56 -12.66
CA PRO A 229 -1.80 15.48 -12.76
C PRO A 229 -2.20 14.78 -14.07
N GLY A 230 -3.09 13.78 -13.98
CA GLY A 230 -3.50 12.98 -15.14
C GLY A 230 -2.59 11.79 -15.46
N PHE A 231 -1.62 11.43 -14.61
CA PHE A 231 -0.75 10.27 -14.85
C PHE A 231 -1.52 8.94 -14.91
N VAL A 232 -2.72 8.87 -14.35
CA VAL A 232 -3.65 7.75 -14.50
C VAL A 232 -4.59 8.05 -15.65
N ARG A 233 -4.48 7.28 -16.73
CA ARG A 233 -5.36 7.36 -17.90
C ARG A 233 -6.62 6.54 -17.64
N VAL A 234 -7.76 7.15 -17.90
CA VAL A 234 -9.07 6.46 -18.00
C VAL A 234 -9.22 6.07 -19.46
N GLU A 235 -9.09 4.77 -19.78
CA GLU A 235 -9.24 4.26 -21.15
C GLU A 235 -10.73 4.13 -21.53
N ASP A 236 -11.54 3.72 -20.57
CA ASP A 236 -13.00 3.66 -20.65
C ASP A 236 -13.63 3.68 -19.24
N GLU A 237 -14.93 3.50 -19.13
CA GLU A 237 -15.68 3.53 -17.86
C GLU A 237 -15.26 2.45 -16.85
N GLN A 238 -14.43 1.47 -17.24
CA GLN A 238 -13.97 0.37 -16.40
C GLN A 238 -12.46 0.17 -16.41
N THR A 239 -11.72 0.82 -17.31
CA THR A 239 -10.31 0.53 -17.53
C THR A 239 -9.45 1.73 -17.22
N LEU A 240 -8.49 1.52 -16.32
CA LEU A 240 -7.46 2.47 -15.97
C LEU A 240 -6.09 1.96 -16.39
N LEU A 241 -5.23 2.85 -16.86
CA LEU A 241 -3.85 2.57 -17.19
C LEU A 241 -2.92 3.59 -16.53
N PHE A 242 -1.88 3.14 -15.85
CA PHE A 242 -0.93 4.04 -15.20
C PHE A 242 0.50 3.51 -15.24
N PRO A 243 1.50 4.43 -15.28
CA PRO A 243 2.89 4.05 -15.32
C PRO A 243 3.39 3.54 -13.96
N ASP A 244 4.27 2.55 -14.00
CA ASP A 244 5.13 2.17 -12.90
C ASP A 244 6.52 2.73 -13.18
N PHE A 245 6.89 3.73 -12.37
CA PHE A 245 8.17 4.42 -12.48
C PHE A 245 9.24 3.72 -11.65
N SER A 246 10.52 4.01 -11.94
CA SER A 246 11.66 3.52 -11.16
C SER A 246 11.50 3.76 -9.65
N GLY A 247 11.80 2.75 -8.86
CA GLY A 247 11.59 2.77 -7.41
C GLY A 247 12.74 2.18 -6.59
N ASN A 248 12.38 1.35 -5.61
CA ASN A 248 13.33 0.68 -4.71
C ASN A 248 13.61 -0.77 -5.09
N ASP A 249 13.10 -1.25 -6.21
CA ASP A 249 13.26 -2.58 -6.79
C ASP A 249 12.80 -3.75 -5.87
N ILE A 250 12.07 -3.46 -4.81
CA ILE A 250 11.48 -4.48 -3.95
C ILE A 250 10.30 -5.17 -4.65
N PHE A 251 9.51 -4.40 -5.42
CA PHE A 251 8.40 -4.87 -6.27
C PHE A 251 7.21 -5.47 -5.52
N ASN A 252 6.91 -5.04 -4.28
CA ASN A 252 5.76 -5.58 -3.52
C ASN A 252 4.47 -5.58 -4.36
N THR A 253 4.06 -4.42 -4.89
CA THR A 253 2.84 -4.29 -5.70
C THR A 253 2.87 -5.14 -6.95
N ILE A 254 3.97 -5.07 -7.72
CA ILE A 254 4.10 -5.79 -9.00
C ILE A 254 4.19 -7.30 -8.77
N GLY A 255 4.95 -7.74 -7.75
CA GLY A 255 5.06 -9.13 -7.36
C GLY A 255 3.71 -9.71 -6.89
N ASN A 256 2.94 -8.95 -6.13
CA ASN A 256 1.59 -9.36 -5.73
C ASN A 256 0.66 -9.51 -6.94
N ILE A 257 0.64 -8.54 -7.87
CA ILE A 257 -0.18 -8.59 -9.08
C ILE A 257 0.20 -9.79 -9.96
N LEU A 258 1.48 -10.15 -10.03
CA LEU A 258 1.95 -11.29 -10.84
C LEU A 258 1.34 -12.62 -10.37
N VAL A 259 1.15 -12.80 -9.06
CA VAL A 259 0.63 -14.05 -8.47
C VAL A 259 -0.85 -13.97 -8.11
N ASN A 260 -1.38 -12.78 -7.89
CA ASN A 260 -2.79 -12.52 -7.65
C ASN A 260 -3.21 -11.26 -8.42
N PRO A 261 -3.78 -11.39 -9.63
CA PRO A 261 -4.06 -10.29 -10.55
C PRO A 261 -5.23 -9.43 -10.08
N ARG A 262 -5.15 -8.89 -8.87
CA ARG A 262 -6.15 -8.02 -8.25
C ARG A 262 -5.49 -6.83 -7.57
N ALA A 263 -6.15 -5.68 -7.62
CA ALA A 263 -5.73 -4.47 -6.93
C ALA A 263 -6.93 -3.67 -6.44
N GLY A 264 -6.71 -2.96 -5.33
CA GLY A 264 -7.61 -1.92 -4.85
C GLY A 264 -6.93 -0.56 -4.96
N LEU A 265 -7.63 0.44 -5.45
CA LEU A 265 -7.10 1.80 -5.61
C LEU A 265 -7.85 2.77 -4.71
N LEU A 266 -7.14 3.76 -4.20
CA LEU A 266 -7.71 4.90 -3.48
C LEU A 266 -7.21 6.18 -4.11
N PHE A 267 -8.14 7.02 -4.53
CA PHE A 267 -7.89 8.39 -4.95
C PHE A 267 -8.46 9.36 -3.92
N ILE A 268 -7.77 10.45 -3.70
CA ILE A 268 -8.16 11.53 -2.80
C ILE A 268 -8.35 12.78 -3.61
N ASP A 269 -9.55 13.33 -3.57
CA ASP A 269 -9.77 14.71 -4.00
C ASP A 269 -9.35 15.66 -2.89
N PHE A 270 -8.19 16.26 -3.03
CA PHE A 270 -7.64 17.14 -2.01
C PHE A 270 -8.39 18.49 -1.88
N GLU A 271 -9.22 18.84 -2.87
CA GLU A 271 -10.03 20.08 -2.85
C GLU A 271 -11.38 19.84 -2.19
N THR A 272 -12.13 18.82 -2.69
CA THR A 272 -13.48 18.51 -2.18
C THR A 272 -13.45 17.62 -0.96
N ARG A 273 -12.34 16.96 -0.69
CA ARG A 273 -12.16 15.95 0.36
C ARG A 273 -12.95 14.67 0.11
N ASP A 274 -13.29 14.38 -1.14
CA ASP A 274 -13.92 13.14 -1.54
C ASP A 274 -12.89 12.01 -1.53
N LEU A 275 -13.35 10.82 -1.20
CA LEU A 275 -12.56 9.59 -1.30
C LEU A 275 -13.19 8.68 -2.35
N LEU A 276 -12.40 8.26 -3.32
CA LEU A 276 -12.80 7.31 -4.35
C LEU A 276 -12.04 6.02 -4.17
N TYR A 277 -12.77 4.98 -3.79
CA TYR A 277 -12.28 3.62 -3.60
C TYR A 277 -12.65 2.77 -4.81
N LEU A 278 -11.70 1.99 -5.33
CA LEU A 278 -11.92 1.05 -6.41
C LEU A 278 -11.31 -0.31 -6.06
N THR A 279 -11.88 -1.36 -6.61
CA THR A 279 -11.27 -2.69 -6.63
C THR A 279 -11.51 -3.34 -7.98
N GLY A 280 -10.59 -4.19 -8.41
CA GLY A 280 -10.70 -4.84 -9.69
C GLY A 280 -9.53 -5.77 -10.00
N ARG A 281 -9.47 -6.21 -11.27
CA ARG A 281 -8.36 -7.00 -11.80
C ARG A 281 -7.25 -6.09 -12.28
N ALA A 282 -6.02 -6.51 -12.02
CA ALA A 282 -4.84 -5.78 -12.45
C ALA A 282 -3.90 -6.70 -13.23
N GLU A 283 -3.30 -6.16 -14.28
CA GLU A 283 -2.27 -6.82 -15.08
C GLU A 283 -1.07 -5.89 -15.30
N ILE A 284 0.09 -6.49 -15.55
CA ILE A 284 1.33 -5.75 -15.81
C ILE A 284 1.59 -5.76 -17.30
N VAL A 285 1.68 -4.56 -17.89
CA VAL A 285 2.09 -4.36 -19.28
C VAL A 285 3.59 -4.08 -19.29
N TRP A 286 4.38 -5.10 -19.58
CA TRP A 286 5.83 -5.05 -19.47
C TRP A 286 6.51 -4.27 -20.61
N GLU A 287 5.98 -4.38 -21.82
CA GLU A 287 6.60 -3.91 -23.06
C GLU A 287 5.54 -3.40 -24.02
N GLY A 288 5.97 -2.65 -25.03
CA GLY A 288 5.14 -2.17 -26.12
C GLY A 288 5.34 -0.68 -26.40
N SER A 289 4.92 -0.24 -27.58
CA SER A 289 5.15 1.13 -28.05
C SER A 289 4.63 2.21 -27.09
N ALA A 290 3.54 1.93 -26.35
CA ALA A 290 3.01 2.87 -25.38
C ALA A 290 3.92 3.00 -24.14
N VAL A 291 4.57 1.90 -23.68
CA VAL A 291 5.52 1.93 -22.58
C VAL A 291 6.78 2.70 -23.00
N GLU A 292 7.30 2.40 -24.18
CA GLU A 292 8.50 3.03 -24.74
C GLU A 292 8.31 4.53 -24.99
N ALA A 293 7.11 4.94 -25.39
CA ALA A 293 6.78 6.33 -25.66
C ALA A 293 6.53 7.17 -24.39
N PHE A 294 6.24 6.55 -23.24
CA PHE A 294 5.95 7.28 -22.02
C PHE A 294 7.23 7.49 -21.20
N GLU A 295 7.74 8.71 -21.20
CA GLU A 295 8.98 9.07 -20.52
C GLU A 295 8.99 8.62 -19.04
N GLY A 296 10.02 7.87 -18.66
CA GLY A 296 10.25 7.39 -17.30
C GLY A 296 9.43 6.20 -16.87
N ALA A 297 8.48 5.71 -17.67
CA ALA A 297 7.78 4.47 -17.36
C ALA A 297 8.68 3.26 -17.65
N GLU A 298 8.76 2.34 -16.70
CA GLU A 298 9.44 1.05 -16.89
C GLU A 298 8.47 -0.03 -17.37
N ARG A 299 7.20 0.12 -17.04
CA ARG A 299 6.05 -0.72 -17.38
C ARG A 299 4.78 0.03 -17.08
N PHE A 300 3.63 -0.52 -17.48
CA PHE A 300 2.33 -0.04 -17.00
C PHE A 300 1.62 -1.08 -16.15
N VAL A 301 0.71 -0.60 -15.33
CA VAL A 301 -0.33 -1.42 -14.70
C VAL A 301 -1.66 -1.02 -15.32
N ARG A 302 -2.37 -2.01 -15.89
CA ARG A 302 -3.75 -1.86 -16.33
C ARG A 302 -4.66 -2.41 -15.26
N CYS A 303 -5.67 -1.65 -14.86
CA CYS A 303 -6.63 -2.07 -13.86
C CYS A 303 -8.04 -2.03 -14.46
N ARG A 304 -8.73 -3.18 -14.48
CA ARG A 304 -10.14 -3.27 -14.84
C ARG A 304 -10.98 -3.23 -13.57
N VAL A 305 -11.72 -2.14 -13.40
CA VAL A 305 -12.59 -1.90 -12.25
C VAL A 305 -13.74 -2.90 -12.23
N GLU A 306 -13.94 -3.57 -11.10
CA GLU A 306 -15.07 -4.47 -10.82
C GLU A 306 -16.12 -3.81 -9.91
N SER A 307 -15.65 -2.89 -9.03
CA SER A 307 -16.51 -2.13 -8.14
C SER A 307 -15.81 -0.85 -7.71
N TRP A 308 -16.60 0.21 -7.53
CA TRP A 308 -16.10 1.48 -7.00
C TRP A 308 -17.10 2.11 -6.03
N ARG A 309 -16.60 2.98 -5.16
CA ARG A 309 -17.38 3.77 -4.20
C ARG A 309 -16.73 5.15 -4.04
N ARG A 310 -17.49 6.22 -4.28
CA ARG A 310 -17.09 7.60 -3.97
C ARG A 310 -17.90 8.09 -2.77
N VAL A 311 -17.20 8.61 -1.77
CA VAL A 311 -17.80 9.16 -0.56
C VAL A 311 -17.49 10.64 -0.49
N GLU A 312 -18.52 11.47 -0.59
CA GLU A 312 -18.37 12.93 -0.63
C GLU A 312 -17.91 13.49 0.72
N ARG A 313 -16.91 14.39 0.69
CA ARG A 313 -16.37 15.08 1.87
C ARG A 313 -16.03 14.14 3.04
N SER A 314 -15.58 12.94 2.71
CA SER A 314 -15.32 11.89 3.71
C SER A 314 -14.00 12.11 4.44
N LEU A 315 -13.02 12.74 3.82
CA LEU A 315 -11.71 12.96 4.41
C LEU A 315 -11.75 14.06 5.47
N PRO A 316 -11.48 13.76 6.77
CA PRO A 316 -11.49 14.75 7.84
C PRO A 316 -10.15 15.50 7.95
N LEU A 317 -9.46 15.67 6.83
CA LEU A 317 -8.18 16.33 6.69
C LEU A 317 -8.26 17.34 5.54
N LYS A 318 -7.62 18.49 5.70
CA LYS A 318 -7.39 19.44 4.62
C LYS A 318 -5.93 19.40 4.22
N PHE A 319 -5.69 19.39 2.92
CA PHE A 319 -4.36 19.35 2.33
C PHE A 319 -4.12 20.64 1.54
N GLU A 320 -3.05 21.33 1.86
CA GLU A 320 -2.58 22.49 1.11
C GLU A 320 -1.37 22.06 0.27
N PHE A 321 -1.48 22.22 -1.04
CA PHE A 321 -0.42 21.88 -1.99
C PHE A 321 0.82 22.75 -1.75
N GLY A 322 1.99 22.13 -1.77
CA GLY A 322 3.27 22.81 -1.69
C GLY A 322 3.99 22.80 -3.03
N GLU A 323 4.69 21.69 -3.33
CA GLU A 323 5.45 21.57 -4.57
C GLU A 323 5.43 20.16 -5.14
N TYR A 324 5.62 20.03 -6.42
CA TYR A 324 5.77 18.74 -7.08
C TYR A 324 7.11 18.07 -6.71
N SER A 325 7.10 16.74 -6.73
CA SER A 325 8.33 15.96 -6.57
C SER A 325 9.34 16.30 -7.67
N PRO A 326 10.62 16.52 -7.34
CA PRO A 326 11.66 16.74 -8.35
C PRO A 326 11.76 15.58 -9.37
N ASN A 327 11.39 14.38 -8.97
CA ASN A 327 11.39 13.20 -9.83
C ASN A 327 10.41 13.30 -11.01
N LEU A 328 9.36 14.15 -10.92
CA LEU A 328 8.41 14.36 -12.02
C LEU A 328 9.01 15.03 -13.26
N LYS A 329 10.20 15.65 -13.12
CA LYS A 329 10.93 16.18 -14.28
C LYS A 329 11.33 15.10 -15.29
N ARG A 330 11.37 13.84 -14.84
CA ARG A 330 11.77 12.67 -15.65
C ARG A 330 10.58 11.78 -15.99
N THR A 331 9.36 12.29 -15.90
CA THR A 331 8.13 11.54 -16.21
C THR A 331 7.35 12.23 -17.31
N GLY A 332 6.76 11.42 -18.20
CA GLY A 332 5.91 11.88 -19.28
C GLY A 332 4.49 12.27 -18.82
N LEU A 333 3.69 12.60 -19.82
CA LEU A 333 2.23 12.72 -19.77
C LEU A 333 1.66 11.88 -20.91
N TRP A 334 0.42 11.48 -20.78
CA TRP A 334 -0.31 10.89 -21.90
C TRP A 334 -0.47 11.92 -23.02
N ALA A 335 -0.21 11.48 -24.26
CA ALA A 335 -0.45 12.27 -25.45
C ALA A 335 -1.96 12.42 -25.72
#